data_edd6f5f7ba2f87cff41c89488077f327
#
_entry.id   edd6f5f7ba2f87cff41c89488077f327
#
_cell.length_a   1.000
_cell.length_b   1.000
_cell.length_c   1.000
_cell.angle_alpha   90.00
_cell.angle_beta   90.00
_cell.angle_gamma   90.00
#
_symmetry.space_group_name_H-M   'P 1'
#
loop_
_entity.id
_entity.type
_entity.pdbx_description
1 polymer ?
#
loop_
_entity_poly.entity_id
_entity_poly.type
_entity_poly.pdbx_seq_one_letter_code
_entity_poly.pdbx_strand_id
1 'polypeptide(L)'
;MHDKFISREQAQGDLLSAAAFLAENIRSADGHAEAMNVIVPLYLAKGDVDLAAELSNQIAEPFARDKLLMQIAEKCAELDDDEYAVQLADAIEEHGLRAQAIEHVAQVKAAKGQI
;
A
#
# COMPACT_ATOMS: atom_id res chain seq x y z
N MET A 1 -31.38 15.32 8.10
CA MET A 1 -30.88 15.45 7.37
C MET A 1 -29.77 15.87 7.36
N HIS A 2 -29.20 15.86 7.03
CA HIS A 2 -28.16 16.24 6.98
C HIS A 2 -27.79 17.04 6.17
N ASP A 3 -27.44 17.56 6.05
CA ASP A 3 -27.05 18.13 5.43
C ASP A 3 -26.24 18.46 5.26
N LYS A 4 -25.83 17.96 5.20
CA LYS A 4 -25.17 18.38 5.01
C LYS A 4 -24.20 18.33 4.19
N PHE A 5 -23.42 19.14 3.96
CA PHE A 5 -22.29 19.02 3.04
C PHE A 5 -21.06 18.56 3.82
N ILE A 6 -20.43 17.51 3.38
CA ILE A 6 -19.13 17.11 3.90
C ILE A 6 -18.06 17.65 2.95
N SER A 7 -16.81 17.71 3.38
CA SER A 7 -15.71 18.16 2.54
C SER A 7 -15.48 17.17 1.39
N ARG A 8 -14.85 17.63 0.32
CA ARG A 8 -14.50 16.76 -0.79
C ARG A 8 -13.57 15.63 -0.33
N GLU A 9 -12.61 15.97 0.52
CA GLU A 9 -11.69 14.99 1.08
C GLU A 9 -12.41 13.93 1.90
N GLN A 10 -13.37 14.34 2.71
CA GLN A 10 -14.15 13.41 3.52
C GLN A 10 -14.99 12.49 2.65
N ALA A 11 -15.62 13.05 1.59
CA ALA A 11 -16.42 12.25 0.68
C ALA A 11 -15.57 11.20 -0.04
N GLN A 12 -14.36 11.58 -0.47
CA GLN A 12 -13.44 10.65 -1.11
C GLN A 12 -12.96 9.57 -0.15
N GLY A 13 -12.70 9.94 1.11
CA GLY A 13 -12.30 8.99 2.14
C GLY A 13 -13.39 7.99 2.45
N ASP A 14 -14.64 8.45 2.53
CA ASP A 14 -15.78 7.57 2.77
C ASP A 14 -15.98 6.59 1.62
N LEU A 15 -15.83 7.08 0.39
CA LEU A 15 -15.95 6.24 -0.80
C LEU A 15 -14.85 5.17 -0.82
N LEU A 16 -13.62 5.55 -0.52
CA LEU A 16 -12.50 4.63 -0.51
C LEU A 16 -12.67 3.57 0.59
N SER A 17 -13.13 3.96 1.77
CA SER A 17 -13.43 3.04 2.86
C SER A 17 -14.51 2.03 2.47
N ALA A 18 -15.56 2.50 1.80
CA ALA A 18 -16.63 1.62 1.33
C ALA A 18 -16.09 0.64 0.27
N ALA A 19 -15.25 1.12 -0.64
CA ALA A 19 -14.65 0.27 -1.66
C ALA A 19 -13.76 -0.80 -1.03
N ALA A 20 -12.96 -0.41 -0.03
CA ALA A 20 -12.10 -1.36 0.68
C ALA A 20 -12.92 -2.44 1.39
N PHE A 21 -14.00 -2.03 2.06
CA PHE A 21 -14.89 -2.97 2.74
C PHE A 21 -15.47 -3.97 1.76
N LEU A 22 -15.96 -3.49 0.61
CA LEU A 22 -16.52 -4.38 -0.40
C LEU A 22 -15.45 -5.32 -0.97
N ALA A 23 -14.25 -4.81 -1.20
CA ALA A 23 -13.15 -5.60 -1.73
C ALA A 23 -12.73 -6.71 -0.77
N GLU A 24 -12.73 -6.43 0.53
CA GLU A 24 -12.37 -7.43 1.55
C GLU A 24 -13.33 -8.61 1.57
N ASN A 25 -14.54 -8.43 1.05
CA ASN A 25 -15.56 -9.48 1.00
C ASN A 25 -15.59 -10.23 -0.32
N ILE A 26 -14.72 -9.91 -1.26
CA ILE A 26 -14.61 -10.65 -2.51
C ILE A 26 -14.02 -12.03 -2.22
N ARG A 27 -14.72 -13.08 -2.62
CA ARG A 27 -14.33 -14.45 -2.29
C ARG A 27 -13.28 -15.04 -3.22
N SER A 28 -13.27 -14.62 -4.47
CA SER A 28 -12.28 -15.10 -5.43
C SER A 28 -10.93 -14.45 -5.12
N ALA A 29 -9.88 -15.25 -5.05
CA ALA A 29 -8.54 -14.75 -4.78
C ALA A 29 -8.09 -13.75 -5.86
N ASP A 30 -8.38 -14.06 -7.12
CA ASP A 30 -8.04 -13.17 -8.23
C ASP A 30 -8.81 -11.86 -8.18
N GLY A 31 -10.11 -11.93 -7.92
CA GLY A 31 -10.95 -10.73 -7.81
C GLY A 31 -10.52 -9.85 -6.65
N HIS A 32 -10.20 -10.47 -5.52
CA HIS A 32 -9.72 -9.75 -4.35
C HIS A 32 -8.39 -9.03 -4.67
N ALA A 33 -7.44 -9.74 -5.27
CA ALA A 33 -6.14 -9.18 -5.63
C ALA A 33 -6.30 -8.03 -6.64
N GLU A 34 -7.17 -8.17 -7.64
CA GLU A 34 -7.44 -7.12 -8.61
C GLU A 34 -7.98 -5.86 -7.93
N ALA A 35 -8.94 -6.03 -7.02
CA ALA A 35 -9.51 -4.90 -6.29
C ALA A 35 -8.46 -4.22 -5.43
N MET A 36 -7.62 -4.99 -4.74
CA MET A 36 -6.57 -4.43 -3.89
C MET A 36 -5.50 -3.71 -4.70
N ASN A 37 -5.23 -4.16 -5.93
CA ASN A 37 -4.29 -3.47 -6.82
C ASN A 37 -4.75 -2.06 -7.20
N VAL A 38 -6.05 -1.79 -7.08
CA VAL A 38 -6.59 -0.44 -7.32
C VAL A 38 -6.65 0.34 -6.01
N ILE A 39 -7.12 -0.30 -4.95
CA ILE A 39 -7.43 0.38 -3.68
C ILE A 39 -6.17 0.73 -2.90
N VAL A 40 -5.21 -0.19 -2.81
CA VAL A 40 -3.99 0.04 -2.02
C VAL A 40 -3.20 1.26 -2.52
N PRO A 41 -2.97 1.42 -3.84
CA PRO A 41 -2.28 2.63 -4.32
C PRO A 41 -3.00 3.93 -3.97
N LEU A 42 -4.34 3.89 -3.90
CA LEU A 42 -5.11 5.09 -3.53
C LEU A 42 -4.88 5.46 -2.07
N TYR A 43 -4.79 4.47 -1.18
CA TYR A 43 -4.40 4.75 0.21
C TYR A 43 -2.97 5.26 0.31
N LEU A 44 -2.07 4.70 -0.48
CA LEU A 44 -0.68 5.17 -0.51
C LEU A 44 -0.59 6.63 -0.95
N ALA A 45 -1.38 7.02 -1.96
CA ALA A 45 -1.40 8.40 -2.43
C ALA A 45 -1.83 9.36 -1.33
N LYS A 46 -2.63 8.89 -0.38
CA LYS A 46 -3.05 9.68 0.78
C LYS A 46 -2.01 9.65 1.91
N GLY A 47 -0.98 8.84 1.78
CA GLY A 47 0.01 8.67 2.83
C GLY A 47 -0.40 7.70 3.92
N ASP A 48 -1.49 6.95 3.73
CA ASP A 48 -1.98 5.99 4.72
C ASP A 48 -1.27 4.63 4.52
N VAL A 49 -0.01 4.60 4.92
CA VAL A 49 0.83 3.41 4.71
C VAL A 49 0.40 2.23 5.59
N ASP A 50 -0.11 2.50 6.78
CA ASP A 50 -0.53 1.44 7.69
C ASP A 50 -1.69 0.64 7.12
N LEU A 51 -2.71 1.33 6.64
CA LEU A 51 -3.87 0.66 6.06
C LEU A 51 -3.52 -0.01 4.74
N ALA A 52 -2.67 0.63 3.93
CA ALA A 52 -2.19 0.04 2.69
C ALA A 52 -1.48 -1.30 2.96
N ALA A 53 -0.63 -1.35 3.98
CA ALA A 53 0.09 -2.57 4.36
C ALA A 53 -0.89 -3.65 4.88
N GLU A 54 -1.83 -3.23 5.69
CA GLU A 54 -2.84 -4.13 6.26
C GLU A 54 -3.67 -4.80 5.17
N LEU A 55 -4.14 -4.01 4.22
CA LEU A 55 -4.92 -4.53 3.10
C LEU A 55 -4.09 -5.44 2.20
N SER A 56 -2.84 -5.09 1.97
CA SER A 56 -1.93 -5.90 1.15
C SER A 56 -1.69 -7.27 1.78
N ASN A 57 -1.59 -7.32 3.11
CA ASN A 57 -1.36 -8.58 3.82
C ASN A 57 -2.54 -9.55 3.72
N GLN A 58 -3.71 -9.06 3.33
CA GLN A 58 -4.88 -9.92 3.13
C GLN A 58 -4.85 -10.64 1.79
N ILE A 59 -3.96 -10.26 0.89
CA ILE A 59 -3.88 -10.87 -0.44
C ILE A 59 -3.23 -12.24 -0.32
N ALA A 60 -3.96 -13.27 -0.78
CA ALA A 60 -3.50 -14.65 -0.68
C ALA A 60 -2.40 -14.97 -1.70
N GLU A 61 -2.43 -14.35 -2.87
CA GLU A 61 -1.46 -14.63 -3.92
C GLU A 61 -0.17 -13.87 -3.63
N PRO A 62 0.97 -14.59 -3.41
CA PRO A 62 2.20 -13.95 -2.93
C PRO A 62 2.78 -12.90 -3.88
N PHE A 63 2.73 -13.12 -5.18
CA PHE A 63 3.31 -12.20 -6.13
C PHE A 63 2.57 -10.85 -6.12
N ALA A 64 1.24 -10.90 -6.12
CA ALA A 64 0.42 -9.68 -6.05
C ALA A 64 0.66 -8.92 -4.75
N ARG A 65 0.71 -9.66 -3.63
CA ARG A 65 0.99 -9.07 -2.32
C ARG A 65 2.37 -8.43 -2.30
N ASP A 66 3.38 -9.15 -2.76
CA ASP A 66 4.77 -8.70 -2.70
C ASP A 66 5.00 -7.43 -3.52
N LYS A 67 4.35 -7.33 -4.68
CA LYS A 67 4.46 -6.12 -5.50
C LYS A 67 3.90 -4.90 -4.80
N LEU A 68 2.80 -5.07 -4.08
CA LEU A 68 2.23 -3.95 -3.31
C LEU A 68 3.10 -3.60 -2.11
N LEU A 69 3.65 -4.61 -1.43
CA LEU A 69 4.56 -4.35 -0.31
C LEU A 69 5.78 -3.56 -0.77
N MET A 70 6.28 -3.83 -1.98
CA MET A 70 7.40 -3.08 -2.53
C MET A 70 7.02 -1.60 -2.72
N GLN A 71 5.84 -1.33 -3.26
CA GLN A 71 5.37 0.05 -3.44
C GLN A 71 5.22 0.76 -2.09
N ILE A 72 4.72 0.06 -1.09
CA ILE A 72 4.55 0.64 0.24
C ILE A 72 5.90 0.94 0.87
N ALA A 73 6.87 0.03 0.71
CA ALA A 73 8.23 0.24 1.23
C ALA A 73 8.86 1.49 0.61
N GLU A 74 8.72 1.68 -0.70
CA GLU A 74 9.21 2.89 -1.36
C GLU A 74 8.56 4.14 -0.80
N LYS A 75 7.24 4.10 -0.59
CA LYS A 75 6.51 5.25 -0.03
C LYS A 75 7.00 5.58 1.38
N CYS A 76 7.25 4.56 2.19
CA CYS A 76 7.78 4.77 3.54
C CYS A 76 9.16 5.43 3.49
N ALA A 77 10.01 5.02 2.55
CA ALA A 77 11.32 5.64 2.38
C ALA A 77 11.18 7.11 1.98
N GLU A 78 10.22 7.43 1.11
CA GLU A 78 9.93 8.81 0.72
C GLU A 78 9.48 9.66 1.90
N LEU A 79 8.77 9.05 2.84
CA LEU A 79 8.25 9.73 4.02
C LEU A 79 9.24 9.67 5.20
N ASP A 80 10.45 9.19 4.97
CA ASP A 80 11.52 9.06 5.97
C ASP A 80 11.21 8.07 7.09
N ASP A 81 10.29 7.14 6.85
CA ASP A 81 10.02 6.04 7.77
C ASP A 81 10.87 4.83 7.36
N ASP A 82 12.17 4.95 7.59
CA ASP A 82 13.16 3.99 7.09
C ASP A 82 13.01 2.61 7.74
N GLU A 83 12.72 2.59 9.02
CA GLU A 83 12.54 1.35 9.76
C GLU A 83 11.39 0.53 9.18
N TYR A 84 10.25 1.17 8.96
CA TYR A 84 9.09 0.50 8.42
C TYR A 84 9.33 0.09 6.96
N ALA A 85 10.04 0.93 6.19
CA ALA A 85 10.38 0.61 4.82
C ALA A 85 11.17 -0.71 4.74
N VAL A 86 12.15 -0.86 5.63
CA VAL A 86 12.98 -2.08 5.67
C VAL A 86 12.14 -3.27 6.12
N GLN A 87 11.29 -3.10 7.13
CA GLN A 87 10.40 -4.16 7.60
C GLN A 87 9.50 -4.69 6.49
N LEU A 88 8.90 -3.78 5.71
CA LEU A 88 8.02 -4.16 4.63
C LEU A 88 8.77 -4.86 3.50
N ALA A 89 9.93 -4.35 3.14
CA ALA A 89 10.76 -4.99 2.12
C ALA A 89 11.19 -6.40 2.57
N ASP A 90 11.53 -6.54 3.84
CA ASP A 90 11.94 -7.82 4.40
C ASP A 90 10.80 -8.85 4.45
N ALA A 91 9.56 -8.38 4.49
CA ALA A 91 8.38 -9.24 4.50
C ALA A 91 8.08 -9.83 3.13
N ILE A 92 8.70 -9.32 2.08
CA ILE A 92 8.51 -9.84 0.72
C ILE A 92 9.11 -11.25 0.63
N GLU A 93 8.29 -12.20 0.19
CA GLU A 93 8.70 -13.61 0.16
C GLU A 93 9.60 -13.94 -1.02
N GLU A 94 9.30 -13.38 -2.20
CA GLU A 94 10.07 -13.68 -3.40
C GLU A 94 11.41 -12.93 -3.34
N HIS A 95 12.52 -13.67 -3.48
CA HIS A 95 13.87 -13.13 -3.28
C HIS A 95 14.22 -11.99 -4.23
N GLY A 96 13.85 -12.13 -5.51
CA GLY A 96 14.12 -11.10 -6.50
C GLY A 96 13.38 -9.81 -6.21
N LEU A 97 12.10 -9.91 -5.84
CA LEU A 97 11.30 -8.74 -5.49
C LEU A 97 11.79 -8.11 -4.19
N ARG A 98 12.22 -8.93 -3.24
CA ARG A 98 12.79 -8.41 -1.99
C ARG A 98 14.05 -7.60 -2.27
N ALA A 99 14.93 -8.12 -3.11
CA ALA A 99 16.14 -7.42 -3.49
C ALA A 99 15.83 -6.11 -4.19
N GLN A 100 14.85 -6.11 -5.11
CA GLN A 100 14.41 -4.90 -5.79
C GLN A 100 13.85 -3.87 -4.81
N ALA A 101 13.07 -4.33 -3.83
CA ALA A 101 12.49 -3.43 -2.84
C ALA A 101 13.58 -2.72 -2.03
N ILE A 102 14.58 -3.47 -1.58
CA ILE A 102 15.70 -2.89 -0.83
C ILE A 102 16.47 -1.90 -1.71
N GLU A 103 16.70 -2.25 -2.97
CA GLU A 103 17.34 -1.35 -3.94
C GLU A 103 16.57 -0.05 -4.11
N HIS A 104 15.25 -0.15 -4.27
CA HIS A 104 14.40 1.03 -4.45
C HIS A 104 14.42 1.93 -3.22
N VAL A 105 14.38 1.32 -2.03
CA VAL A 105 14.49 2.08 -0.78
C VAL A 105 15.82 2.83 -0.74
N ALA A 106 16.91 2.14 -1.07
CA ALA A 106 18.22 2.76 -1.09
C ALA A 106 18.30 3.91 -2.11
N GLN A 107 17.71 3.69 -3.30
CA GLN A 107 17.69 4.74 -4.33
C GLN A 107 16.93 5.98 -3.88
N VAL A 108 15.78 5.80 -3.21
CA VAL A 108 15.01 6.91 -2.68
C VAL A 108 15.85 7.69 -1.67
N LYS A 109 16.50 6.99 -0.75
CA LYS A 109 17.34 7.64 0.27
C LYS A 109 18.55 8.34 -0.35
N ALA A 110 19.17 7.75 -1.35
CA ALA A 110 20.30 8.35 -2.06
C ALA A 110 19.87 9.64 -2.79
N ALA A 111 18.71 9.61 -3.44
CA ALA A 111 18.17 10.78 -4.13
C ALA A 111 17.88 11.92 -3.18
N LYS A 112 17.58 11.61 -1.92
CA LYS A 112 17.35 12.61 -0.88
C LYS A 112 18.64 13.07 -0.20
N GLY A 113 19.80 12.54 -0.62
CA GLY A 113 21.09 12.90 -0.05
C GLY A 113 21.33 12.32 1.33
N GLN A 114 20.68 11.22 1.68
CA GLN A 114 20.74 10.63 3.03
C GLN A 114 21.66 9.41 3.12
N ILE A 115 22.19 8.97 2.01
CA ILE A 115 23.23 7.94 1.98
C ILE A 115 24.22 8.21 0.87
#